data_67ac051cd02753cb5ec0d39e5d68d020
#
_entry.id   67ac051cd02753cb5ec0d39e5d68d020
#
_cell.length_a   1.000
_cell.length_b   1.000
_cell.length_c   1.000
_cell.angle_alpha   90.00
_cell.angle_beta   90.00
_cell.angle_gamma   90.00
#
_symmetry.space_group_name_H-M   'P 1'
#
loop_
_entity.id
_entity.type
_entity.pdbx_description
1 polymer ?
#
loop_
_entity_poly.entity_id
_entity_poly.type
_entity_poly.pdbx_seq_one_letter_code
_entity_poly.pdbx_strand_id
1 'polypeptide(L)'
;SHACGTGELVPKGIIRIMILLKVQSLSYGNSGVQVVTVQRLIDFFNNDVLPVVYNQGSLGASGDLAPLANLMLPLLGLGEVHYKGEIVPAEVVMKEFGWEPITLQSKEGLALLNGTQFMSSYGTYVLLKAFRLSYLADLIGAVSLDAFDGRIEPFFDQVHQIRHHKGQIKTAERFRNFLKGSELIAREKKHVQDPYSFRCIPQVHGASKDAIDYVASVFLNEINAVTDNPTIFPDEDLVISAGNFHGQPLAITLDFLAIAMAELGNISERRVYQLISGKRELPSFLVAEPGLNSGFMIPQYAAASIV
;
A
#
# COMPACT_ATOMS: atom_id res chain seq x y z
N SER A 1 -26.49 -14.66 -4.54
CA SER A 1 -26.32 -15.33 -3.23
C SER A 1 -24.93 -15.14 -2.63
N HIS A 2 -23.91 -14.76 -3.41
CA HIS A 2 -22.54 -14.55 -2.91
C HIS A 2 -22.24 -13.11 -2.45
N ALA A 3 -23.08 -12.14 -2.82
CA ALA A 3 -22.95 -10.74 -2.41
C ALA A 3 -23.54 -10.55 -1.00
N CYS A 4 -22.84 -11.12 -0.01
CA CYS A 4 -23.24 -11.11 1.40
C CYS A 4 -22.17 -10.44 2.29
N GLY A 5 -21.36 -9.53 1.70
CA GLY A 5 -20.40 -8.73 2.43
C GLY A 5 -21.07 -7.85 3.50
N THR A 6 -20.35 -7.59 4.59
CA THR A 6 -20.79 -6.79 5.74
C THR A 6 -19.69 -5.84 6.20
N GLY A 7 -19.95 -5.07 7.23
CA GLY A 7 -19.01 -4.13 7.81
C GLY A 7 -19.05 -2.74 7.14
N GLU A 8 -17.95 -2.03 7.21
CA GLU A 8 -17.83 -0.71 6.61
C GLU A 8 -17.70 -0.76 5.09
N LEU A 9 -18.02 0.35 4.45
CA LEU A 9 -17.87 0.46 3.00
C LEU A 9 -16.38 0.56 2.61
N VAL A 10 -16.04 -0.14 1.55
CA VAL A 10 -14.70 -0.05 0.94
C VAL A 10 -14.50 1.36 0.35
N PRO A 11 -13.36 2.02 0.59
CA PRO A 11 -13.08 3.34 0.03
C PRO A 11 -13.14 3.35 -1.50
N LYS A 12 -13.72 4.41 -2.08
CA LYS A 12 -13.89 4.57 -3.55
C LYS A 12 -12.60 4.36 -4.34
N GLY A 13 -11.46 4.84 -3.82
CA GLY A 13 -10.15 4.65 -4.46
C GLY A 13 -9.76 3.17 -4.58
N ILE A 14 -10.09 2.35 -3.59
CA ILE A 14 -9.87 0.90 -3.62
C ILE A 14 -10.81 0.24 -4.65
N ILE A 15 -12.09 0.63 -4.67
CA ILE A 15 -13.07 0.11 -5.64
C ILE A 15 -12.60 0.37 -7.08
N ARG A 16 -12.07 1.56 -7.36
CA ARG A 16 -11.49 1.89 -8.68
C ARG A 16 -10.35 0.93 -9.04
N ILE A 17 -9.45 0.64 -8.10
CA ILE A 17 -8.37 -0.32 -8.32
C ILE A 17 -8.95 -1.72 -8.53
N MET A 18 -9.96 -2.15 -7.76
CA MET A 18 -10.61 -3.45 -7.94
C MET A 18 -11.17 -3.62 -9.35
N ILE A 19 -11.89 -2.62 -9.87
CA ILE A 19 -12.42 -2.65 -11.24
C ILE A 19 -11.28 -2.77 -12.24
N LEU A 20 -10.24 -1.94 -12.12
CA LEU A 20 -9.09 -1.94 -13.02
C LEU A 20 -8.39 -3.30 -13.04
N LEU A 21 -8.10 -3.87 -11.87
CA LEU A 21 -7.43 -5.16 -11.75
C LEU A 21 -8.32 -6.32 -12.27
N LYS A 22 -9.63 -6.23 -12.08
CA LYS A 22 -10.56 -7.21 -12.63
C LYS A 22 -10.60 -7.13 -14.16
N VAL A 23 -10.71 -5.95 -14.73
CA VAL A 23 -10.61 -5.74 -16.20
C VAL A 23 -9.29 -6.30 -16.72
N GLN A 24 -8.17 -6.00 -16.08
CA GLN A 24 -6.85 -6.53 -16.47
C GLN A 24 -6.85 -8.06 -16.51
N SER A 25 -7.27 -8.72 -15.43
CA SER A 25 -7.30 -10.18 -15.33
C SER A 25 -8.22 -10.83 -16.39
N LEU A 26 -9.42 -10.28 -16.61
CA LEU A 26 -10.37 -10.79 -17.57
C LEU A 26 -9.94 -10.59 -19.04
N SER A 27 -9.14 -9.55 -19.31
CA SER A 27 -8.67 -9.20 -20.66
C SER A 27 -7.66 -10.19 -21.24
N TYR A 28 -7.07 -11.08 -20.43
CA TYR A 28 -6.21 -12.16 -20.92
C TYR A 28 -6.95 -13.26 -21.69
N GLY A 29 -8.30 -13.30 -21.61
CA GLY A 29 -9.10 -14.28 -22.33
C GLY A 29 -9.21 -15.65 -21.67
N ASN A 30 -8.51 -15.90 -20.56
CA ASN A 30 -8.48 -17.19 -19.87
C ASN A 30 -9.62 -17.41 -18.88
N SER A 31 -10.50 -16.41 -18.71
CA SER A 31 -11.60 -16.47 -17.74
C SER A 31 -12.96 -16.88 -18.34
N GLY A 32 -13.10 -16.84 -19.66
CA GLY A 32 -14.34 -17.22 -20.36
C GLY A 32 -15.50 -16.28 -20.02
N VAL A 33 -15.32 -14.99 -20.29
CA VAL A 33 -16.35 -13.95 -20.12
C VAL A 33 -16.69 -13.31 -21.45
N GLN A 34 -17.90 -12.74 -21.56
CA GLN A 34 -18.31 -11.97 -22.74
C GLN A 34 -17.53 -10.65 -22.80
N VAL A 35 -17.25 -10.17 -24.01
CA VAL A 35 -16.61 -8.84 -24.23
C VAL A 35 -17.44 -7.73 -23.61
N VAL A 36 -18.78 -7.78 -23.72
CA VAL A 36 -19.71 -6.79 -23.14
C VAL A 36 -19.56 -6.67 -21.62
N THR A 37 -19.25 -7.76 -20.93
CA THR A 37 -19.02 -7.78 -19.47
C THR A 37 -17.79 -6.97 -19.11
N VAL A 38 -16.69 -7.18 -19.82
CA VAL A 38 -15.44 -6.41 -19.60
C VAL A 38 -15.63 -4.95 -19.98
N GLN A 39 -16.28 -4.69 -21.14
CA GLN A 39 -16.57 -3.34 -21.59
C GLN A 39 -17.39 -2.57 -20.57
N ARG A 40 -18.42 -3.19 -19.96
CA ARG A 40 -19.24 -2.52 -18.95
C ARG A 40 -18.43 -2.17 -17.68
N LEU A 41 -17.46 -2.99 -17.28
CA LEU A 41 -16.56 -2.63 -16.18
C LEU A 41 -15.67 -1.44 -16.55
N ILE A 42 -15.20 -1.35 -17.79
CA ILE A 42 -14.47 -0.18 -18.32
C ILE A 42 -15.38 1.05 -18.32
N ASP A 43 -16.65 0.91 -18.72
CA ASP A 43 -17.61 2.00 -18.72
C ASP A 43 -17.88 2.50 -17.29
N PHE A 44 -18.01 1.59 -16.32
CA PHE A 44 -18.12 1.96 -14.90
C PHE A 44 -16.92 2.77 -14.43
N PHE A 45 -15.72 2.31 -14.75
CA PHE A 45 -14.47 2.99 -14.38
C PHE A 45 -14.39 4.40 -15.00
N ASN A 46 -14.69 4.53 -16.28
CA ASN A 46 -14.57 5.78 -17.03
C ASN A 46 -15.62 6.82 -16.63
N ASN A 47 -16.81 6.39 -16.19
CA ASN A 47 -17.90 7.26 -15.79
C ASN A 47 -18.01 7.44 -14.27
N ASP A 48 -17.01 6.99 -13.51
CA ASP A 48 -16.99 7.06 -12.04
C ASP A 48 -18.22 6.42 -11.35
N VAL A 49 -18.75 5.37 -11.97
CA VAL A 49 -19.83 4.54 -11.43
C VAL A 49 -19.19 3.43 -10.60
N LEU A 50 -19.14 3.62 -9.29
CA LEU A 50 -18.38 2.74 -8.42
C LEU A 50 -19.33 1.87 -7.58
N PRO A 51 -19.36 0.54 -7.77
CA PRO A 51 -20.20 -0.36 -6.98
C PRO A 51 -19.98 -0.22 -5.48
N VAL A 52 -21.04 -0.37 -4.69
CA VAL A 52 -20.95 -0.43 -3.24
C VAL A 52 -20.40 -1.80 -2.82
N VAL A 53 -19.27 -1.80 -2.13
CA VAL A 53 -18.58 -3.01 -1.65
C VAL A 53 -18.34 -2.87 -0.16
N TYR A 54 -18.48 -3.98 0.58
CA TYR A 54 -18.22 -4.05 2.02
C TYR A 54 -16.87 -4.69 2.31
N ASN A 55 -16.25 -4.27 3.42
CA ASN A 55 -14.87 -4.66 3.75
C ASN A 55 -14.76 -6.06 4.40
N GLN A 56 -15.87 -6.70 4.78
CA GLN A 56 -15.89 -8.03 5.38
C GLN A 56 -16.60 -9.03 4.45
N GLY A 57 -16.06 -10.25 4.37
CA GLY A 57 -16.62 -11.35 3.59
C GLY A 57 -15.63 -12.00 2.63
N SER A 58 -14.40 -11.49 2.51
CA SER A 58 -13.32 -12.20 1.80
C SER A 58 -12.78 -13.35 2.66
N LEU A 59 -12.46 -14.46 1.98
CA LEU A 59 -11.70 -15.57 2.52
C LEU A 59 -10.53 -15.87 1.57
N GLY A 60 -9.36 -15.29 1.81
CA GLY A 60 -8.23 -15.26 0.89
C GLY A 60 -7.76 -16.63 0.36
N ALA A 61 -7.98 -17.71 1.12
CA ALA A 61 -7.70 -19.09 0.68
C ALA A 61 -8.67 -19.60 -0.39
N SER A 62 -9.83 -18.95 -0.56
CA SER A 62 -10.87 -19.28 -1.56
C SER A 62 -11.06 -18.17 -2.61
N GLY A 63 -10.30 -17.11 -2.51
CA GLY A 63 -10.46 -15.87 -3.27
C GLY A 63 -11.42 -14.89 -2.60
N ASP A 64 -11.50 -13.70 -3.14
CA ASP A 64 -12.23 -12.55 -2.58
C ASP A 64 -13.73 -12.58 -2.91
N LEU A 65 -14.39 -13.70 -2.69
CA LEU A 65 -15.72 -14.02 -3.21
C LEU A 65 -16.79 -12.95 -2.94
N ALA A 66 -17.08 -12.62 -1.66
CA ALA A 66 -18.17 -11.72 -1.33
C ALA A 66 -17.89 -10.25 -1.76
N PRO A 67 -16.71 -9.65 -1.51
CA PRO A 67 -16.40 -8.33 -2.04
C PRO A 67 -16.48 -8.23 -3.56
N LEU A 68 -15.97 -9.23 -4.29
CA LEU A 68 -16.06 -9.27 -5.75
C LEU A 68 -17.50 -9.49 -6.23
N ALA A 69 -18.31 -10.29 -5.53
CA ALA A 69 -19.72 -10.43 -5.86
C ALA A 69 -20.48 -9.11 -5.67
N ASN A 70 -20.24 -8.37 -4.59
CA ASN A 70 -20.80 -7.03 -4.42
C ASN A 70 -20.37 -6.08 -5.55
N LEU A 71 -19.09 -6.11 -5.94
CA LEU A 71 -18.55 -5.31 -7.05
C LEU A 71 -19.30 -5.56 -8.36
N MET A 72 -19.79 -6.77 -8.59
CA MET A 72 -20.38 -7.21 -9.86
C MET A 72 -21.91 -7.10 -9.91
N LEU A 73 -22.60 -6.85 -8.79
CA LEU A 73 -24.06 -6.71 -8.78
C LEU A 73 -24.59 -5.68 -9.80
N PRO A 74 -23.96 -4.49 -9.95
CA PRO A 74 -24.46 -3.49 -10.88
C PRO A 74 -24.42 -3.92 -12.36
N LEU A 75 -23.59 -4.89 -12.74
CA LEU A 75 -23.63 -5.47 -14.09
C LEU A 75 -24.99 -6.11 -14.41
N LEU A 76 -25.66 -6.63 -13.37
CA LEU A 76 -26.96 -7.29 -13.45
C LEU A 76 -28.13 -6.33 -13.18
N GLY A 77 -27.88 -5.03 -13.03
CA GLY A 77 -28.89 -4.06 -12.62
C GLY A 77 -29.27 -4.14 -11.14
N LEU A 78 -28.46 -4.80 -10.31
CA LEU A 78 -28.72 -5.04 -8.88
C LEU A 78 -27.73 -4.23 -8.01
N GLY A 79 -28.07 -4.11 -6.71
CA GLY A 79 -27.22 -3.43 -5.74
C GLY A 79 -27.20 -1.91 -5.93
N GLU A 80 -26.18 -1.29 -5.34
CA GLU A 80 -26.03 0.16 -5.28
C GLU A 80 -24.66 0.58 -5.82
N VAL A 81 -24.57 1.84 -6.25
CA VAL A 81 -23.34 2.46 -6.74
C VAL A 81 -23.14 3.84 -6.13
N HIS A 82 -21.90 4.22 -5.92
CA HIS A 82 -21.53 5.63 -5.72
C HIS A 82 -21.55 6.31 -7.08
N TYR A 83 -22.36 7.33 -7.22
CA TYR A 83 -22.47 8.11 -8.44
C TYR A 83 -22.81 9.58 -8.11
N LYS A 84 -22.11 10.52 -8.72
CA LYS A 84 -22.29 11.99 -8.51
C LYS A 84 -22.30 12.42 -7.02
N GLY A 85 -21.54 11.73 -6.17
CA GLY A 85 -21.42 12.02 -4.73
C GLY A 85 -22.41 11.31 -3.81
N GLU A 86 -23.40 10.63 -4.37
CA GLU A 86 -24.44 9.90 -3.64
C GLU A 86 -24.32 8.38 -3.81
N ILE A 87 -25.03 7.62 -2.99
CA ILE A 87 -25.25 6.18 -3.17
C ILE A 87 -26.66 6.01 -3.72
N VAL A 88 -26.75 5.41 -4.89
CA VAL A 88 -28.03 5.22 -5.60
C VAL A 88 -28.16 3.77 -6.09
N PRO A 89 -29.38 3.25 -6.29
CA PRO A 89 -29.59 1.95 -6.93
C PRO A 89 -28.93 1.88 -8.31
N ALA A 90 -28.28 0.77 -8.62
CA ALA A 90 -27.58 0.59 -9.89
C ALA A 90 -28.50 0.76 -11.11
N GLU A 91 -29.77 0.32 -11.02
CA GLU A 91 -30.76 0.47 -12.09
C GLU A 91 -31.01 1.93 -12.50
N VAL A 92 -30.88 2.88 -11.57
CA VAL A 92 -31.07 4.32 -11.85
C VAL A 92 -29.97 4.80 -12.80
N VAL A 93 -28.74 4.45 -12.49
CA VAL A 93 -27.57 4.84 -13.30
C VAL A 93 -27.57 4.11 -14.64
N MET A 94 -27.96 2.85 -14.67
CA MET A 94 -28.05 2.08 -15.89
C MET A 94 -29.07 2.71 -16.86
N LYS A 95 -30.24 3.17 -16.37
CA LYS A 95 -31.24 3.88 -17.18
C LYS A 95 -30.68 5.21 -17.71
N GLU A 96 -29.93 5.96 -16.90
CA GLU A 96 -29.34 7.24 -17.32
C GLU A 96 -28.38 7.05 -18.50
N PHE A 97 -27.58 5.98 -18.49
CA PHE A 97 -26.62 5.67 -19.55
C PHE A 97 -27.18 4.80 -20.68
N GLY A 98 -28.43 4.36 -20.59
CA GLY A 98 -29.02 3.41 -21.55
C GLY A 98 -28.35 2.03 -21.55
N TRP A 99 -27.84 1.62 -20.38
CA TRP A 99 -27.19 0.32 -20.20
C TRP A 99 -28.22 -0.75 -19.82
N GLU A 100 -28.26 -1.84 -20.59
CA GLU A 100 -29.06 -3.00 -20.24
C GLU A 100 -28.34 -3.92 -19.26
N PRO A 101 -29.06 -4.57 -18.32
CA PRO A 101 -28.49 -5.61 -17.47
C PRO A 101 -27.86 -6.73 -18.29
N ILE A 102 -26.68 -7.19 -17.87
CA ILE A 102 -25.99 -8.27 -18.55
C ILE A 102 -26.56 -9.61 -18.09
N THR A 103 -26.93 -10.46 -19.05
CA THR A 103 -27.25 -11.87 -18.78
C THR A 103 -25.98 -12.68 -18.82
N LEU A 104 -25.55 -13.19 -17.65
CA LEU A 104 -24.34 -13.99 -17.51
C LEU A 104 -24.45 -15.30 -18.27
N GLN A 105 -23.41 -15.64 -19.00
CA GLN A 105 -23.27 -16.91 -19.70
C GLN A 105 -22.58 -17.96 -18.80
N SER A 106 -22.39 -19.16 -19.34
CA SER A 106 -21.70 -20.25 -18.62
C SER A 106 -20.35 -19.81 -18.06
N LYS A 107 -20.08 -20.12 -16.81
CA LYS A 107 -18.87 -19.78 -16.03
C LYS A 107 -18.73 -18.29 -15.65
N GLU A 108 -19.35 -17.31 -16.33
CA GLU A 108 -19.12 -15.88 -16.06
C GLU A 108 -19.34 -15.49 -14.61
N GLY A 109 -20.39 -16.01 -13.98
CA GLY A 109 -20.65 -15.75 -12.56
C GLY A 109 -19.44 -16.07 -11.68
N LEU A 110 -18.80 -17.20 -11.88
CA LEU A 110 -17.63 -17.60 -11.11
C LEU A 110 -16.39 -16.78 -11.52
N ALA A 111 -16.18 -16.51 -12.81
CA ALA A 111 -15.09 -15.66 -13.28
C ALA A 111 -15.11 -14.26 -12.67
N LEU A 112 -16.28 -13.70 -12.44
CA LEU A 112 -16.46 -12.35 -11.90
C LEU A 112 -16.18 -12.28 -10.39
N LEU A 113 -16.60 -13.29 -9.61
CA LEU A 113 -16.50 -13.23 -8.15
C LEU A 113 -15.28 -13.98 -7.59
N ASN A 114 -14.61 -14.81 -8.38
CA ASN A 114 -13.42 -15.53 -7.95
C ASN A 114 -12.15 -14.76 -8.34
N GLY A 115 -11.15 -14.78 -7.48
CA GLY A 115 -9.89 -14.09 -7.69
C GLY A 115 -9.40 -13.32 -6.47
N THR A 116 -8.32 -12.58 -6.63
CA THR A 116 -7.58 -11.87 -5.56
C THR A 116 -7.66 -10.34 -5.68
N GLN A 117 -8.57 -9.81 -6.50
CA GLN A 117 -8.58 -8.38 -6.82
C GLN A 117 -8.92 -7.47 -5.64
N PHE A 118 -9.67 -7.96 -4.64
CA PHE A 118 -9.91 -7.21 -3.42
C PHE A 118 -8.62 -7.07 -2.59
N MET A 119 -7.94 -8.18 -2.29
CA MET A 119 -6.65 -8.17 -1.58
C MET A 119 -5.58 -7.40 -2.35
N SER A 120 -5.48 -7.63 -3.66
CA SER A 120 -4.52 -6.95 -4.53
C SER A 120 -4.74 -5.44 -4.58
N SER A 121 -6.00 -4.99 -4.51
CA SER A 121 -6.34 -3.56 -4.53
C SER A 121 -5.90 -2.86 -3.25
N TYR A 122 -6.21 -3.44 -2.09
CA TYR A 122 -5.73 -2.92 -0.82
C TYR A 122 -4.21 -2.94 -0.74
N GLY A 123 -3.59 -4.07 -1.11
CA GLY A 123 -2.15 -4.22 -1.07
C GLY A 123 -1.42 -3.25 -2.01
N THR A 124 -1.92 -3.05 -3.23
CA THR A 124 -1.37 -2.04 -4.17
C THR A 124 -1.46 -0.64 -3.58
N TYR A 125 -2.60 -0.27 -3.01
CA TYR A 125 -2.78 1.03 -2.38
C TYR A 125 -1.83 1.24 -1.19
N VAL A 126 -1.71 0.25 -0.31
CA VAL A 126 -0.82 0.29 0.85
C VAL A 126 0.64 0.33 0.41
N LEU A 127 1.02 -0.44 -0.61
CA LEU A 127 2.36 -0.45 -1.17
C LEU A 127 2.78 0.90 -1.74
N LEU A 128 1.90 1.57 -2.48
CA LEU A 128 2.16 2.94 -2.97
C LEU A 128 2.37 3.93 -1.81
N LYS A 129 1.59 3.80 -0.75
CA LYS A 129 1.81 4.58 0.48
C LYS A 129 3.13 4.23 1.15
N ALA A 130 3.52 2.95 1.20
CA ALA A 130 4.78 2.51 1.80
C ALA A 130 5.99 3.12 1.08
N PHE A 131 6.00 3.17 -0.26
CA PHE A 131 7.04 3.87 -1.04
C PHE A 131 7.12 5.35 -0.65
N ARG A 132 5.97 6.03 -0.58
CA ARG A 132 5.92 7.45 -0.21
C ARG A 132 6.40 7.68 1.23
N LEU A 133 5.96 6.86 2.17
CA LEU A 133 6.36 6.97 3.58
C LEU A 133 7.85 6.66 3.76
N SER A 134 8.39 5.68 3.03
CA SER A 134 9.83 5.38 3.04
C SER A 134 10.68 6.55 2.52
N TYR A 135 10.19 7.27 1.50
CA TYR A 135 10.85 8.49 1.03
C TYR A 135 10.78 9.63 2.07
N LEU A 136 9.60 9.86 2.65
CA LEU A 136 9.39 10.88 3.68
C LEU A 136 10.19 10.59 4.95
N ALA A 137 10.34 9.31 5.33
CA ALA A 137 11.18 8.91 6.45
C ALA A 137 12.65 9.31 6.25
N ASP A 138 13.17 9.16 5.02
CA ASP A 138 14.53 9.62 4.69
C ASP A 138 14.63 11.14 4.78
N LEU A 139 13.69 11.89 4.21
CA LEU A 139 13.69 13.34 4.21
C LEU A 139 13.61 13.90 5.65
N ILE A 140 12.64 13.40 6.43
CA ILE A 140 12.45 13.81 7.83
C ILE A 140 13.66 13.40 8.68
N GLY A 141 14.20 12.20 8.41
CA GLY A 141 15.42 11.72 9.07
C GLY A 141 16.62 12.63 8.80
N ALA A 142 16.77 13.13 7.58
CA ALA A 142 17.86 14.07 7.22
C ALA A 142 17.69 15.41 7.92
N VAL A 143 16.48 15.99 7.92
CA VAL A 143 16.18 17.22 8.67
C VAL A 143 16.44 17.05 10.16
N SER A 144 16.05 15.91 10.71
CA SER A 144 16.28 15.59 12.13
C SER A 144 17.77 15.43 12.46
N LEU A 145 18.55 14.81 11.57
CA LEU A 145 19.99 14.64 11.72
C LEU A 145 20.70 16.00 11.71
N ASP A 146 20.31 16.88 10.81
CA ASP A 146 20.85 18.23 10.69
C ASP A 146 20.55 19.06 11.95
N ALA A 147 19.28 19.07 12.39
CA ALA A 147 18.86 19.78 13.60
C ALA A 147 19.48 19.21 14.89
N PHE A 148 19.82 17.92 14.92
CA PHE A 148 20.48 17.27 16.06
C PHE A 148 21.99 17.48 16.09
N ASP A 149 22.55 18.29 15.21
CA ASP A 149 23.99 18.43 15.02
C ASP A 149 24.69 17.10 14.74
N GLY A 150 24.05 16.28 13.90
CA GLY A 150 24.54 14.94 13.58
C GLY A 150 25.76 14.92 12.66
N ARG A 151 26.33 13.74 12.47
CA ARG A 151 27.53 13.49 11.67
C ARG A 151 27.15 12.90 10.31
N ILE A 152 27.85 13.33 9.25
CA ILE A 152 27.64 12.83 7.89
C ILE A 152 28.43 11.57 7.57
N GLU A 153 29.52 11.29 8.31
CA GLU A 153 30.43 10.19 8.03
C GLU A 153 29.75 8.81 8.03
N PRO A 154 28.72 8.51 8.88
CA PRO A 154 27.99 7.26 8.82
C PRO A 154 27.25 7.02 7.48
N PHE A 155 27.10 8.05 6.66
CA PHE A 155 26.44 8.00 5.35
C PHE A 155 27.43 7.98 4.18
N PHE A 156 28.75 7.93 4.41
CA PHE A 156 29.74 7.86 3.35
C PHE A 156 29.61 6.56 2.56
N ASP A 157 29.79 6.67 1.25
CA ASP A 157 29.53 5.57 0.31
C ASP A 157 30.36 4.32 0.63
N GLN A 158 31.62 4.50 1.02
CA GLN A 158 32.55 3.42 1.35
C GLN A 158 31.97 2.44 2.39
N VAL A 159 31.26 2.98 3.40
CA VAL A 159 30.65 2.17 4.47
C VAL A 159 29.61 1.21 3.95
N HIS A 160 28.86 1.65 2.93
CA HIS A 160 27.69 0.92 2.41
C HIS A 160 28.05 -0.02 1.27
N GLN A 161 29.05 0.33 0.47
CA GLN A 161 29.52 -0.51 -0.63
C GLN A 161 30.11 -1.84 -0.15
N ILE A 162 30.74 -1.89 1.01
CA ILE A 162 31.33 -3.11 1.58
C ILE A 162 30.29 -4.04 2.26
N ARG A 163 29.03 -3.60 2.39
CA ARG A 163 27.92 -4.39 2.97
C ARG A 163 26.87 -4.84 1.95
N HIS A 164 26.86 -4.26 0.75
CA HIS A 164 26.14 -4.68 -0.46
C HIS A 164 24.59 -4.64 -0.42
N HIS A 165 23.92 -4.15 0.64
CA HIS A 165 22.46 -4.02 0.69
C HIS A 165 22.00 -2.82 -0.13
N LYS A 166 21.17 -3.04 -1.14
CA LYS A 166 20.72 -2.01 -2.08
C LYS A 166 19.97 -0.85 -1.40
N GLY A 167 19.04 -1.17 -0.54
CA GLY A 167 18.28 -0.17 0.22
C GLY A 167 19.15 0.66 1.15
N GLN A 168 20.17 0.05 1.77
CA GLN A 168 21.14 0.76 2.60
C GLN A 168 21.97 1.77 1.80
N ILE A 169 22.49 1.37 0.64
CA ILE A 169 23.24 2.22 -0.30
C ILE A 169 22.37 3.40 -0.74
N LYS A 170 21.14 3.11 -1.20
CA LYS A 170 20.16 4.12 -1.64
C LYS A 170 19.79 5.12 -0.55
N THR A 171 19.63 4.65 0.69
CA THR A 171 19.35 5.53 1.83
C THR A 171 20.52 6.47 2.11
N ALA A 172 21.74 5.95 2.19
CA ALA A 172 22.92 6.76 2.44
C ALA A 172 23.16 7.80 1.34
N GLU A 173 22.96 7.44 0.08
CA GLU A 173 23.03 8.36 -1.06
C GLU A 173 22.01 9.50 -0.93
N ARG A 174 20.74 9.19 -0.58
CA ARG A 174 19.73 10.22 -0.37
C ARG A 174 20.10 11.20 0.74
N PHE A 175 20.62 10.71 1.85
CA PHE A 175 21.04 11.56 2.95
C PHE A 175 22.19 12.49 2.54
N ARG A 176 23.19 11.99 1.83
CA ARG A 176 24.26 12.85 1.28
C ARG A 176 23.70 13.93 0.36
N ASN A 177 22.71 13.60 -0.45
CA ASN A 177 22.08 14.55 -1.37
C ASN A 177 21.22 15.58 -0.64
N PHE A 178 20.41 15.17 0.35
CA PHE A 178 19.57 16.09 1.14
C PHE A 178 20.40 17.06 1.98
N LEU A 179 21.52 16.61 2.51
CA LEU A 179 22.37 17.39 3.41
C LEU A 179 23.48 18.16 2.69
N LYS A 180 23.54 18.06 1.37
CA LYS A 180 24.55 18.78 0.57
C LYS A 180 24.37 20.28 0.72
N GLY A 181 25.44 20.95 1.20
CA GLY A 181 25.44 22.40 1.43
C GLY A 181 24.88 22.85 2.78
N SER A 182 24.50 21.92 3.67
CA SER A 182 24.13 22.29 5.04
C SER A 182 25.34 22.81 5.82
N GLU A 183 25.20 23.99 6.39
CA GLU A 183 26.21 24.58 7.27
C GLU A 183 26.30 23.84 8.61
N LEU A 184 25.17 23.34 9.12
CA LEU A 184 25.13 22.60 10.37
C LEU A 184 25.89 21.28 10.27
N ILE A 185 25.66 20.53 9.16
CA ILE A 185 26.34 19.25 8.94
C ILE A 185 27.83 19.42 8.73
N ALA A 186 28.27 20.53 8.15
CA ALA A 186 29.66 20.82 7.81
C ALA A 186 30.51 21.33 8.99
N ARG A 187 29.86 21.81 10.05
CA ARG A 187 30.60 22.35 11.21
C ARG A 187 31.33 21.27 11.99
N GLU A 188 32.40 21.67 12.70
CA GLU A 188 33.14 20.80 13.62
C GLU A 188 32.21 20.23 14.70
N LYS A 189 32.32 18.91 14.94
CA LYS A 189 31.47 18.18 15.89
C LYS A 189 32.17 17.97 17.22
N LYS A 190 31.53 18.34 18.32
CA LYS A 190 31.99 18.14 19.69
C LYS A 190 31.92 16.72 20.20
N HIS A 191 31.28 15.80 19.45
CA HIS A 191 31.02 14.41 19.88
C HIS A 191 31.59 13.40 18.89
N VAL A 192 31.94 12.22 19.39
CA VAL A 192 32.58 11.17 18.60
C VAL A 192 31.61 10.48 17.65
N GLN A 193 30.37 10.22 18.10
CA GLN A 193 29.38 9.49 17.32
C GLN A 193 27.95 9.89 17.69
N ASP A 194 27.01 9.64 16.77
CA ASP A 194 25.58 9.84 17.00
C ASP A 194 24.94 8.62 17.66
N PRO A 195 23.76 8.78 18.32
CA PRO A 195 22.91 7.68 18.74
C PRO A 195 22.52 6.79 17.55
N TYR A 196 22.19 5.53 17.80
CA TYR A 196 21.84 4.56 16.77
C TYR A 196 20.67 5.00 15.89
N SER A 197 19.67 5.67 16.49
CA SER A 197 18.51 6.19 15.74
C SER A 197 18.86 7.23 14.67
N PHE A 198 20.07 7.77 14.68
CA PHE A 198 20.62 8.63 13.63
C PHE A 198 21.68 7.90 12.80
N ARG A 199 22.75 7.36 13.39
CA ARG A 199 23.85 6.78 12.60
C ARG A 199 23.52 5.45 11.93
N CYS A 200 22.48 4.72 12.40
CA CYS A 200 22.03 3.47 11.80
C CYS A 200 20.81 3.65 10.85
N ILE A 201 20.46 4.89 10.50
CA ILE A 201 19.39 5.15 9.53
C ILE A 201 19.60 4.37 8.22
N PRO A 202 20.78 4.37 7.58
CA PRO A 202 20.97 3.63 6.33
C PRO A 202 20.66 2.14 6.46
N GLN A 203 21.03 1.53 7.58
CA GLN A 203 20.81 0.11 7.84
C GLN A 203 19.34 -0.23 8.05
N VAL A 204 18.62 0.58 8.85
CA VAL A 204 17.21 0.32 9.20
C VAL A 204 16.28 0.73 8.05
N HIS A 205 16.38 1.97 7.58
CA HIS A 205 15.57 2.41 6.44
C HIS A 205 15.86 1.60 5.16
N GLY A 206 17.13 1.18 5.00
CA GLY A 206 17.56 0.35 3.89
C GLY A 206 16.91 -1.03 3.90
N ALA A 207 16.88 -1.71 5.05
CA ALA A 207 16.22 -3.00 5.19
C ALA A 207 14.72 -2.91 4.87
N SER A 208 14.04 -1.86 5.36
CA SER A 208 12.62 -1.62 5.01
C SER A 208 12.43 -1.36 3.51
N LYS A 209 13.36 -0.66 2.83
CA LYS A 209 13.29 -0.46 1.38
C LYS A 209 13.44 -1.77 0.60
N ASP A 210 14.40 -2.61 0.99
CA ASP A 210 14.60 -3.91 0.35
C ASP A 210 13.36 -4.81 0.53
N ALA A 211 12.70 -4.75 1.70
CA ALA A 211 11.44 -5.43 1.95
C ALA A 211 10.29 -4.88 1.07
N ILE A 212 10.13 -3.56 0.98
CA ILE A 212 9.13 -2.90 0.13
C ILE A 212 9.34 -3.29 -1.35
N ASP A 213 10.58 -3.29 -1.83
CA ASP A 213 10.91 -3.66 -3.22
C ASP A 213 10.60 -5.14 -3.51
N TYR A 214 10.84 -6.04 -2.54
CA TYR A 214 10.43 -7.44 -2.65
C TYR A 214 8.90 -7.59 -2.74
N VAL A 215 8.15 -6.95 -1.84
CA VAL A 215 6.69 -6.96 -1.87
C VAL A 215 6.17 -6.41 -3.19
N ALA A 216 6.77 -5.32 -3.69
CA ALA A 216 6.42 -4.75 -4.98
C ALA A 216 6.59 -5.75 -6.13
N SER A 217 7.64 -6.56 -6.11
CA SER A 217 7.88 -7.57 -7.15
C SER A 217 6.78 -8.64 -7.18
N VAL A 218 6.29 -9.07 -6.00
CA VAL A 218 5.18 -10.03 -5.89
C VAL A 218 3.87 -9.40 -6.37
N PHE A 219 3.57 -8.18 -5.95
CA PHE A 219 2.37 -7.48 -6.40
C PHE A 219 2.39 -7.19 -7.90
N LEU A 220 3.54 -6.87 -8.48
CA LEU A 220 3.66 -6.66 -9.93
C LEU A 220 3.29 -7.93 -10.72
N ASN A 221 3.64 -9.10 -10.22
CA ASN A 221 3.22 -10.35 -10.82
C ASN A 221 1.70 -10.56 -10.66
N GLU A 222 1.17 -10.37 -9.45
CA GLU A 222 -0.23 -10.65 -9.14
C GLU A 222 -1.21 -9.74 -9.90
N ILE A 223 -0.94 -8.45 -9.99
CA ILE A 223 -1.81 -7.50 -10.71
C ILE A 223 -1.85 -7.74 -12.24
N ASN A 224 -0.93 -8.54 -12.75
CA ASN A 224 -0.86 -8.97 -14.15
C ASN A 224 -1.19 -10.46 -14.33
N ALA A 225 -1.87 -11.09 -13.37
CA ALA A 225 -2.18 -12.50 -13.40
C ALA A 225 -3.67 -12.77 -13.65
N VAL A 226 -3.96 -13.99 -14.11
CA VAL A 226 -5.30 -14.58 -14.13
C VAL A 226 -5.49 -15.36 -12.84
N THR A 227 -6.40 -14.88 -11.99
CA THR A 227 -6.55 -15.35 -10.61
C THR A 227 -7.93 -15.95 -10.32
N ASP A 228 -8.70 -16.31 -11.34
CA ASP A 228 -9.97 -17.01 -11.19
C ASP A 228 -9.83 -18.53 -11.41
N ASN A 229 -10.95 -19.25 -11.34
CA ASN A 229 -11.05 -20.68 -11.53
C ASN A 229 -12.45 -21.06 -12.05
N PRO A 230 -12.59 -22.07 -12.93
CA PRO A 230 -11.53 -22.73 -13.70
C PRO A 230 -10.90 -21.81 -14.76
N THR A 231 -9.68 -22.11 -15.14
CA THR A 231 -8.96 -21.39 -16.19
C THR A 231 -9.21 -22.04 -17.55
N ILE A 232 -9.39 -21.25 -18.60
CA ILE A 232 -9.71 -21.70 -19.94
C ILE A 232 -8.52 -21.43 -20.86
N PHE A 233 -8.17 -22.41 -21.67
CA PHE A 233 -7.12 -22.34 -22.71
C PHE A 233 -7.76 -22.70 -24.06
N PRO A 234 -8.29 -21.70 -24.78
CA PRO A 234 -9.07 -21.95 -25.99
C PRO A 234 -8.27 -22.64 -27.11
N ASP A 235 -7.00 -22.29 -27.24
CA ASP A 235 -6.13 -22.83 -28.32
C ASP A 235 -5.82 -24.32 -28.11
N GLU A 236 -5.82 -24.79 -26.85
CA GLU A 236 -5.57 -26.19 -26.49
C GLU A 236 -6.87 -26.97 -26.21
N ASP A 237 -8.04 -26.31 -26.30
CA ASP A 237 -9.35 -26.89 -25.94
C ASP A 237 -9.37 -27.43 -24.50
N LEU A 238 -8.77 -26.69 -23.56
CA LEU A 238 -8.63 -27.11 -22.18
C LEU A 238 -9.41 -26.21 -21.22
N VAL A 239 -10.06 -26.85 -20.23
CA VAL A 239 -10.66 -26.19 -19.05
C VAL A 239 -10.10 -26.85 -17.81
N ILE A 240 -9.34 -26.09 -17.01
CA ILE A 240 -8.58 -26.63 -15.89
C ILE A 240 -9.06 -26.01 -14.58
N SER A 241 -9.51 -26.85 -13.65
CA SER A 241 -9.78 -26.44 -12.27
C SER A 241 -8.47 -26.46 -11.47
N ALA A 242 -8.07 -25.27 -10.97
CA ALA A 242 -6.82 -25.06 -10.25
C ALA A 242 -7.03 -24.05 -9.09
N GLY A 243 -5.94 -23.61 -8.47
CA GLY A 243 -5.97 -22.79 -7.26
C GLY A 243 -5.45 -21.38 -7.42
N ASN A 244 -5.47 -20.78 -8.61
CA ASN A 244 -4.92 -19.43 -8.86
C ASN A 244 -5.59 -18.31 -8.03
N PHE A 245 -6.78 -18.57 -7.50
CA PHE A 245 -7.49 -17.67 -6.59
C PHE A 245 -6.91 -17.61 -5.17
N HIS A 246 -5.96 -18.48 -4.84
CA HIS A 246 -5.42 -18.56 -3.48
C HIS A 246 -4.46 -17.40 -3.19
N GLY A 247 -4.86 -16.51 -2.29
CA GLY A 247 -4.13 -15.28 -1.98
C GLY A 247 -2.89 -15.44 -1.10
N GLN A 248 -2.35 -16.65 -0.92
CA GLN A 248 -1.18 -16.90 -0.06
C GLN A 248 0.06 -16.04 -0.41
N PRO A 249 0.40 -15.82 -1.69
CA PRO A 249 1.53 -14.94 -2.01
C PRO A 249 1.36 -13.52 -1.48
N LEU A 250 0.13 -12.99 -1.52
CA LEU A 250 -0.19 -11.66 -1.04
C LEU A 250 -0.19 -11.61 0.51
N ALA A 251 -0.76 -12.63 1.16
CA ALA A 251 -0.85 -12.68 2.62
C ALA A 251 0.54 -12.60 3.28
N ILE A 252 1.47 -13.46 2.86
CA ILE A 252 2.83 -13.46 3.41
C ILE A 252 3.54 -12.12 3.16
N THR A 253 3.40 -11.56 1.97
CA THR A 253 4.10 -10.33 1.64
C THR A 253 3.50 -9.11 2.33
N LEU A 254 2.20 -9.10 2.61
CA LEU A 254 1.56 -8.01 3.38
C LEU A 254 1.99 -8.05 4.85
N ASP A 255 2.09 -9.24 5.46
CA ASP A 255 2.64 -9.38 6.82
C ASP A 255 4.10 -8.91 6.87
N PHE A 256 4.90 -9.29 5.87
CA PHE A 256 6.28 -8.83 5.76
C PHE A 256 6.38 -7.31 5.59
N LEU A 257 5.49 -6.71 4.80
CA LEU A 257 5.40 -5.26 4.65
C LEU A 257 5.03 -4.57 5.98
N ALA A 258 4.11 -5.14 6.74
CA ALA A 258 3.70 -4.59 8.04
C ALA A 258 4.90 -4.53 9.02
N ILE A 259 5.71 -5.58 9.09
CA ILE A 259 6.94 -5.61 9.89
C ILE A 259 7.92 -4.51 9.43
N ALA A 260 8.14 -4.40 8.12
CA ALA A 260 9.07 -3.40 7.58
C ALA A 260 8.61 -1.95 7.84
N MET A 261 7.31 -1.70 7.82
CA MET A 261 6.75 -0.37 8.12
C MET A 261 6.79 -0.05 9.62
N ALA A 262 6.58 -1.03 10.49
CA ALA A 262 6.72 -0.87 11.93
C ALA A 262 8.14 -0.42 12.31
N GLU A 263 9.17 -0.98 11.68
CA GLU A 263 10.56 -0.60 11.93
C GLU A 263 10.88 0.85 11.52
N LEU A 264 10.27 1.36 10.43
CA LEU A 264 10.39 2.77 10.07
C LEU A 264 9.73 3.68 11.12
N GLY A 265 8.59 3.28 11.64
CA GLY A 265 7.90 3.97 12.74
C GLY A 265 8.76 3.99 14.01
N ASN A 266 9.25 2.82 14.40
CA ASN A 266 10.04 2.64 15.61
C ASN A 266 11.31 3.49 15.62
N ILE A 267 12.13 3.45 14.58
CA ILE A 267 13.35 4.28 14.52
C ILE A 267 13.02 5.79 14.46
N SER A 268 11.88 6.17 13.87
CA SER A 268 11.43 7.57 13.84
C SER A 268 11.05 8.05 15.24
N GLU A 269 10.32 7.24 16.00
CA GLU A 269 10.00 7.54 17.39
C GLU A 269 11.26 7.67 18.25
N ARG A 270 12.23 6.77 18.09
CA ARG A 270 13.52 6.88 18.81
C ARG A 270 14.29 8.18 18.47
N ARG A 271 14.16 8.71 17.25
CA ARG A 271 14.72 10.04 16.91
C ARG A 271 13.98 11.17 17.61
N VAL A 272 12.66 11.13 17.66
CA VAL A 272 11.86 12.11 18.41
C VAL A 272 12.31 12.13 19.88
N TYR A 273 12.45 10.96 20.50
CA TYR A 273 12.96 10.86 21.87
C TYR A 273 14.34 11.53 22.03
N GLN A 274 15.29 11.34 21.11
CA GLN A 274 16.59 12.00 21.18
C GLN A 274 16.50 13.51 21.07
N LEU A 275 15.64 14.01 20.17
CA LEU A 275 15.45 15.46 19.95
C LEU A 275 14.90 16.18 21.19
N ILE A 276 14.00 15.53 21.94
CA ILE A 276 13.35 16.14 23.12
C ILE A 276 14.12 15.90 24.43
N SER A 277 15.22 15.17 24.40
CA SER A 277 15.91 14.69 25.61
C SER A 277 16.89 15.70 26.24
N GLY A 278 16.92 16.93 25.77
CA GLY A 278 17.85 17.96 26.27
C GLY A 278 19.32 17.73 25.89
N LYS A 279 19.59 16.97 24.83
CA LYS A 279 20.93 16.69 24.31
C LYS A 279 21.30 17.61 23.16
N ARG A 280 22.61 17.73 22.88
CA ARG A 280 23.16 18.48 21.75
C ARG A 280 22.75 19.95 21.75
N GLU A 281 22.74 20.58 22.93
CA GLU A 281 22.37 21.99 23.16
C GLU A 281 20.88 22.27 22.82
N LEU A 282 20.08 21.25 22.55
CA LEU A 282 18.64 21.39 22.40
C LEU A 282 17.97 21.47 23.79
N PRO A 283 16.98 22.35 23.98
CA PRO A 283 16.27 22.40 25.25
C PRO A 283 15.42 21.12 25.46
N SER A 284 15.27 20.68 26.70
CA SER A 284 14.40 19.55 27.03
C SER A 284 12.98 19.82 26.52
N PHE A 285 12.36 18.79 25.93
CA PHE A 285 11.04 18.86 25.29
C PHE A 285 10.94 19.92 24.17
N LEU A 286 12.05 20.48 23.68
CA LEU A 286 12.12 21.55 22.67
C LEU A 286 11.27 22.77 23.04
N VAL A 287 11.30 23.17 24.31
CA VAL A 287 10.50 24.28 24.82
C VAL A 287 11.32 25.14 25.79
N ALA A 288 10.97 26.43 25.84
CA ALA A 288 11.47 27.29 26.88
C ALA A 288 10.89 26.89 28.23
N GLU A 289 11.70 26.98 29.30
CA GLU A 289 11.31 26.68 30.69
C GLU A 289 10.69 25.27 30.82
N PRO A 290 11.44 24.19 30.50
CA PRO A 290 10.97 22.82 30.69
C PRO A 290 10.72 22.57 32.19
N GLY A 291 9.55 22.02 32.49
CA GLY A 291 9.05 21.84 33.87
C GLY A 291 7.84 22.73 34.13
N LEU A 292 7.81 23.96 33.63
CA LEU A 292 6.56 24.75 33.52
C LEU A 292 5.80 24.38 32.25
N ASN A 293 6.53 24.06 31.18
CA ASN A 293 5.95 23.70 29.88
C ASN A 293 6.33 22.28 29.48
N SER A 294 5.37 21.52 28.94
CA SER A 294 5.57 20.15 28.51
C SER A 294 6.14 20.03 27.08
N GLY A 295 6.06 21.07 26.27
CA GLY A 295 6.55 21.09 24.89
C GLY A 295 6.10 19.88 24.08
N PHE A 296 7.05 19.17 23.46
CA PHE A 296 6.80 17.99 22.64
C PHE A 296 6.78 16.65 23.42
N MET A 297 6.60 16.67 24.75
CA MET A 297 6.52 15.45 25.55
C MET A 297 5.31 14.58 25.14
N ILE A 298 4.13 15.15 25.01
CA ILE A 298 2.92 14.41 24.65
C ILE A 298 2.92 13.89 23.20
N PRO A 299 3.36 14.65 22.19
CA PRO A 299 3.59 14.07 20.85
C PRO A 299 4.53 12.85 20.84
N GLN A 300 5.58 12.83 21.68
CA GLN A 300 6.44 11.66 21.81
C GLN A 300 5.70 10.48 22.48
N TYR A 301 4.89 10.72 23.50
CA TYR A 301 4.08 9.68 24.12
C TYR A 301 3.08 9.08 23.12
N ALA A 302 2.42 9.91 22.31
CA ALA A 302 1.55 9.45 21.24
C ALA A 302 2.31 8.58 20.22
N ALA A 303 3.49 9.01 19.78
CA ALA A 303 4.33 8.22 18.88
C ALA A 303 4.76 6.89 19.51
N ALA A 304 5.19 6.89 20.77
CA ALA A 304 5.60 5.69 21.49
C ALA A 304 4.47 4.68 21.72
N SER A 305 3.23 5.14 21.76
CA SER A 305 2.06 4.26 21.90
C SER A 305 1.64 3.55 20.60
N ILE A 306 2.19 3.97 19.47
CA ILE A 306 1.85 3.46 18.13
C ILE A 306 2.87 2.40 17.66
N VAL A 307 4.11 2.45 18.15
CA VAL A 307 5.22 1.59 17.71
C VAL A 307 5.55 0.46 18.66
#